data_ba008b4a620738f991d211492920757f
#
_entry.id   ba008b4a620738f991d211492920757f
#
_cell.length_a   1.000
_cell.length_b   1.000
_cell.length_c   1.000
_cell.angle_alpha   90.00
_cell.angle_beta   90.00
_cell.angle_gamma   90.00
#
_symmetry.space_group_name_H-M   'P 1'
#
loop_
_entity.id
_entity.type
_entity.pdbx_description
1 polymer ?
#
loop_
_entity_poly.entity_id
_entity_poly.type
_entity_poly.pdbx_seq_one_letter_code
_entity_poly.pdbx_strand_id
1 'polypeptide(L)'
;MRDRLLDGLNNAMRAISSKTTIPILTGIKLDVTAEGLRLTGSDADITIQTFVKTEENGKQIINVDEPGSIVLQARMLHEIVRKLPTNEVEIEVTTGLQTIIRSGKSEFHLIGSDANEYPQLPEIANNEQFSIPSDLLKTVIRETVFAVSTSE
;
A
#
# COMPACT_ATOMS: atom_id res chain seq x y z
N MET A 1 11.24 -3.18 10.29
CA MET A 1 10.51 -2.37 9.31
C MET A 1 10.12 -3.14 8.04
N ARG A 2 11.03 -3.90 7.37
CA ARG A 2 10.74 -4.68 6.16
C ARG A 2 9.47 -5.53 6.28
N ASP A 3 9.31 -6.28 7.36
CA ASP A 3 8.17 -7.19 7.51
C ASP A 3 6.84 -6.43 7.57
N ARG A 4 6.78 -5.29 8.27
CA ARG A 4 5.58 -4.42 8.30
C ARG A 4 5.27 -3.80 6.92
N LEU A 5 6.31 -3.39 6.21
CA LEU A 5 6.18 -2.88 4.85
C LEU A 5 5.67 -3.97 3.91
N LEU A 6 6.21 -5.19 4.01
CA LEU A 6 5.80 -6.33 3.20
C LEU A 6 4.35 -6.73 3.47
N ASP A 7 3.92 -6.77 4.74
CA ASP A 7 2.53 -7.03 5.11
C ASP A 7 1.59 -5.97 4.54
N GLY A 8 1.96 -4.69 4.63
CA GLY A 8 1.20 -3.59 4.04
C GLY A 8 1.08 -3.71 2.52
N LEU A 9 2.20 -4.03 1.84
CA LEU A 9 2.23 -4.26 0.40
C LEU A 9 1.34 -5.44 0.00
N ASN A 10 1.46 -6.58 0.69
CA ASN A 10 0.63 -7.76 0.43
C ASN A 10 -0.86 -7.46 0.50
N ASN A 11 -1.28 -6.63 1.45
CA ASN A 11 -2.69 -6.26 1.60
C ASN A 11 -3.13 -5.29 0.49
N ALA A 12 -2.40 -4.20 0.26
CA ALA A 12 -2.78 -3.18 -0.73
C ALA A 12 -2.74 -3.73 -2.17
N MET A 13 -1.82 -4.62 -2.47
CA MET A 13 -1.70 -5.24 -3.80
C MET A 13 -2.91 -6.10 -4.20
N ARG A 14 -3.75 -6.53 -3.26
CA ARG A 14 -4.97 -7.30 -3.57
C ARG A 14 -6.00 -6.48 -4.36
N ALA A 15 -5.93 -5.14 -4.28
CA ALA A 15 -6.76 -4.26 -5.08
C ALA A 15 -6.12 -3.89 -6.43
N ILE A 16 -4.93 -4.36 -6.75
CA ILE A 16 -4.25 -3.98 -7.99
C ILE A 16 -4.52 -5.02 -9.08
N SER A 17 -5.21 -4.61 -10.14
CA SER A 17 -5.45 -5.44 -11.31
C SER A 17 -4.28 -5.37 -12.30
N SER A 18 -3.95 -6.52 -12.89
CA SER A 18 -2.99 -6.57 -14.02
C SER A 18 -3.62 -6.17 -15.36
N LYS A 19 -4.95 -6.03 -15.40
CA LYS A 19 -5.73 -5.72 -16.62
C LYS A 19 -6.29 -4.29 -16.62
N THR A 20 -5.80 -3.41 -15.73
CA THR A 20 -6.28 -2.03 -15.68
C THR A 20 -5.95 -1.26 -16.97
N THR A 21 -6.88 -0.43 -17.43
CA THR A 21 -6.68 0.51 -18.54
C THR A 21 -6.04 1.82 -18.10
N ILE A 22 -5.90 2.03 -16.80
CA ILE A 22 -5.31 3.22 -16.19
C ILE A 22 -3.90 2.86 -15.70
N PRO A 23 -2.83 3.23 -16.43
CA PRO A 23 -1.47 2.74 -16.15
C PRO A 23 -0.98 2.99 -14.73
N ILE A 24 -1.30 4.14 -14.13
CA ILE A 24 -0.85 4.49 -12.78
C ILE A 24 -1.41 3.56 -11.70
N LEU A 25 -2.56 2.89 -11.95
CA LEU A 25 -3.16 1.92 -11.03
C LEU A 25 -2.43 0.56 -11.00
N THR A 26 -1.44 0.35 -11.86
CA THR A 26 -0.49 -0.77 -11.71
C THR A 26 0.52 -0.51 -10.59
N GLY A 27 0.58 0.73 -10.14
CA GLY A 27 1.41 1.20 -9.04
C GLY A 27 0.69 1.15 -7.69
N ILE A 28 1.47 1.27 -6.65
CA ILE A 28 1.02 1.48 -5.29
C ILE A 28 1.46 2.88 -4.84
N LYS A 29 0.52 3.64 -4.30
CA LYS A 29 0.81 4.96 -3.75
C LYS A 29 1.33 4.82 -2.33
N LEU A 30 2.45 5.44 -2.06
CA LEU A 30 3.06 5.59 -0.75
C LEU A 30 2.86 7.03 -0.30
N ASP A 31 2.19 7.24 0.81
CA ASP A 31 2.06 8.54 1.48
C ASP A 31 2.73 8.45 2.84
N VAL A 32 3.78 9.23 3.04
CA VAL A 32 4.55 9.30 4.29
C VAL A 32 4.22 10.60 5.01
N THR A 33 3.80 10.47 6.26
CA THR A 33 3.52 11.59 7.17
C THR A 33 4.23 11.37 8.50
N ALA A 34 4.19 12.38 9.39
CA ALA A 34 4.71 12.22 10.75
C ALA A 34 4.04 11.07 11.53
N GLU A 35 2.84 10.65 11.15
CA GLU A 35 2.10 9.56 11.80
C GLU A 35 2.49 8.16 11.29
N GLY A 36 3.01 8.07 10.06
CA GLY A 36 3.38 6.79 9.45
C GLY A 36 3.35 6.78 7.94
N LEU A 37 3.37 5.56 7.41
CA LEU A 37 3.31 5.25 5.99
C LEU A 37 1.95 4.66 5.64
N ARG A 38 1.23 5.31 4.73
CA ARG A 38 0.02 4.79 4.09
C ARG A 38 0.36 4.20 2.74
N LEU A 39 -0.10 3.00 2.50
CA LEU A 39 0.01 2.28 1.23
C LEU A 39 -1.39 2.16 0.63
N THR A 40 -1.57 2.64 -0.60
CA THR A 40 -2.85 2.59 -1.31
C THR A 40 -2.71 1.83 -2.61
N GLY A 41 -3.49 0.78 -2.79
CA GLY A 41 -3.68 0.05 -4.04
C GLY A 41 -5.13 0.17 -4.51
N SER A 42 -5.34 0.29 -5.83
CA SER A 42 -6.68 0.42 -6.41
C SER A 42 -6.72 -0.15 -7.83
N ASP A 43 -7.91 -0.62 -8.25
CA ASP A 43 -8.22 -0.94 -9.65
C ASP A 43 -9.34 -0.06 -10.23
N ALA A 44 -9.69 1.01 -9.55
CA ALA A 44 -10.79 1.95 -9.75
C ALA A 44 -12.13 1.52 -9.11
N ASP A 45 -12.41 0.23 -8.98
CA ASP A 45 -13.64 -0.29 -8.35
C ASP A 45 -13.40 -0.59 -6.86
N ILE A 46 -12.23 -1.15 -6.56
CA ILE A 46 -11.83 -1.50 -5.20
C ILE A 46 -10.57 -0.75 -4.84
N THR A 47 -10.54 -0.17 -3.65
CA THR A 47 -9.34 0.44 -3.08
C THR A 47 -9.05 -0.15 -1.71
N ILE A 48 -7.81 -0.56 -1.52
CA ILE A 48 -7.31 -1.04 -0.23
C ILE A 48 -6.22 -0.08 0.26
N GLN A 49 -6.42 0.45 1.46
CA GLN A 49 -5.42 1.23 2.17
C GLN A 49 -4.92 0.46 3.39
N THR A 50 -3.61 0.45 3.58
CA THR A 50 -2.98 -0.04 4.80
C THR A 50 -2.12 1.05 5.41
N PHE A 51 -2.04 1.06 6.72
CA PHE A 51 -1.29 2.07 7.44
C PHE A 51 -0.29 1.42 8.40
N VAL A 52 0.96 1.81 8.26
CA VAL A 52 2.05 1.39 9.16
C VAL A 52 2.42 2.60 10.01
N LYS A 53 2.13 2.54 11.31
CA LYS A 53 2.41 3.62 12.25
C LYS A 53 3.91 3.83 12.43
N THR A 54 4.31 5.06 12.75
CA THR A 54 5.69 5.38 13.15
C THR A 54 6.10 4.65 14.43
N GLU A 55 5.15 4.42 15.34
CA GLU A 55 5.39 3.73 16.60
C GLU A 55 4.32 2.66 16.86
N GLU A 56 4.73 1.51 17.40
CA GLU A 56 3.85 0.41 17.80
C GLU A 56 4.37 -0.20 19.12
N ASN A 57 3.50 -0.28 20.13
CA ASN A 57 3.83 -0.83 21.45
C ASN A 57 5.08 -0.19 22.11
N GLY A 58 5.26 1.12 21.98
CA GLY A 58 6.40 1.86 22.51
C GLY A 58 7.71 1.63 21.74
N LYS A 59 7.65 0.97 20.58
CA LYS A 59 8.80 0.74 19.70
C LYS A 59 8.66 1.53 18.42
N GLN A 60 9.68 2.29 18.07
CA GLN A 60 9.74 2.99 16.78
C GLN A 60 9.88 1.98 15.63
N ILE A 61 8.97 2.08 14.68
CA ILE A 61 8.88 1.23 13.48
C ILE A 61 9.41 1.97 12.25
N ILE A 62 8.99 3.23 12.10
CA ILE A 62 9.39 4.11 10.98
C ILE A 62 10.01 5.37 11.56
N ASN A 63 11.15 5.80 11.00
CA ASN A 63 11.65 7.15 11.14
C ASN A 63 11.28 7.92 9.86
N VAL A 64 10.70 9.10 10.01
CA VAL A 64 10.31 9.96 8.90
C VAL A 64 11.16 11.21 9.00
N ASP A 65 12.10 11.37 8.07
CA ASP A 65 12.93 12.55 7.99
C ASP A 65 12.17 13.67 7.25
N GLU A 66 11.55 13.32 6.10
CA GLU A 66 10.74 14.24 5.32
C GLU A 66 9.42 13.57 4.90
N PRO A 67 8.26 14.23 5.08
CA PRO A 67 7.00 13.74 4.56
C PRO A 67 6.95 13.87 3.04
N GLY A 68 6.19 13.00 2.39
CA GLY A 68 6.04 13.05 0.94
C GLY A 68 5.23 11.89 0.39
N SER A 69 4.98 11.94 -0.90
CA SER A 69 4.17 10.93 -1.59
C SER A 69 4.78 10.56 -2.93
N ILE A 70 4.69 9.27 -3.29
CA ILE A 70 5.19 8.73 -4.56
C ILE A 70 4.33 7.53 -4.97
N VAL A 71 4.20 7.27 -6.26
CA VAL A 71 3.63 6.03 -6.78
C VAL A 71 4.76 5.18 -7.35
N LEU A 72 4.89 3.95 -6.86
CA LEU A 72 5.88 2.99 -7.35
C LEU A 72 5.19 1.78 -7.96
N GLN A 73 5.81 1.18 -8.98
CA GLN A 73 5.29 -0.02 -9.61
C GLN A 73 5.18 -1.16 -8.58
N ALA A 74 3.95 -1.61 -8.30
CA ALA A 74 3.62 -2.45 -7.15
C ALA A 74 4.38 -3.78 -7.13
N ARG A 75 4.40 -4.49 -8.26
CA ARG A 75 5.07 -5.79 -8.35
C ARG A 75 6.58 -5.69 -8.14
N MET A 76 7.20 -4.66 -8.72
CA MET A 76 8.64 -4.46 -8.58
C MET A 76 9.02 -4.09 -7.16
N LEU A 77 8.29 -3.16 -6.55
CA LEU A 77 8.49 -2.80 -5.14
C LEU A 77 8.34 -4.02 -4.22
N HIS A 78 7.28 -4.79 -4.41
CA HIS A 78 7.04 -6.00 -3.62
C HIS A 78 8.19 -7.02 -3.76
N GLU A 79 8.65 -7.31 -4.98
CA GLU A 79 9.75 -8.25 -5.21
C GLU A 79 11.07 -7.77 -4.59
N ILE A 80 11.35 -6.46 -4.65
CA ILE A 80 12.52 -5.87 -3.99
C ILE A 80 12.39 -6.05 -2.48
N VAL A 81 11.30 -5.58 -1.87
CA VAL A 81 11.11 -5.63 -0.41
C VAL A 81 11.16 -7.06 0.11
N ARG A 82 10.57 -8.01 -0.61
CA ARG A 82 10.62 -9.44 -0.27
C ARG A 82 12.04 -10.01 -0.20
N LYS A 83 12.94 -9.50 -1.05
CA LYS A 83 14.32 -10.00 -1.19
C LYS A 83 15.35 -9.18 -0.41
N LEU A 84 14.96 -8.14 0.32
CA LEU A 84 15.89 -7.34 1.09
C LEU A 84 16.60 -8.17 2.16
N PRO A 85 17.93 -7.98 2.34
CA PRO A 85 18.73 -8.83 3.20
C PRO A 85 18.53 -8.56 4.69
N THR A 86 18.09 -7.35 5.07
CA THR A 86 17.90 -6.94 6.48
C THR A 86 16.48 -6.46 6.74
N ASN A 87 16.11 -6.32 8.02
CA ASN A 87 14.81 -5.77 8.40
C ASN A 87 14.78 -4.23 8.40
N GLU A 88 15.92 -3.60 8.23
CA GLU A 88 16.03 -2.15 8.05
C GLU A 88 15.93 -1.82 6.57
N VAL A 89 15.05 -0.87 6.26
CA VAL A 89 14.79 -0.40 4.90
C VAL A 89 14.76 1.12 4.92
N GLU A 90 15.60 1.73 4.11
CA GLU A 90 15.59 3.14 3.82
C GLU A 90 14.96 3.37 2.44
N ILE A 91 14.08 4.33 2.34
CA ILE A 91 13.46 4.74 1.08
C ILE A 91 13.64 6.24 0.94
N GLU A 92 14.34 6.65 -0.10
CA GLU A 92 14.62 8.03 -0.42
C GLU A 92 14.03 8.36 -1.79
N VAL A 93 13.29 9.46 -1.89
CA VAL A 93 12.80 9.99 -3.17
C VAL A 93 13.56 11.25 -3.50
N THR A 94 14.27 11.23 -4.61
CA THR A 94 15.08 12.35 -5.08
C THR A 94 14.35 13.13 -6.17
N THR A 95 14.99 14.20 -6.68
CA THR A 95 14.46 14.98 -7.79
C THR A 95 14.19 14.10 -9.02
N GLY A 96 13.09 14.39 -9.75
CA GLY A 96 12.70 13.61 -10.93
C GLY A 96 12.03 12.26 -10.61
N LEU A 97 11.44 12.13 -9.39
CA LEU A 97 10.69 10.94 -8.95
C LEU A 97 11.55 9.66 -8.88
N GLN A 98 12.87 9.83 -8.83
CA GLN A 98 13.78 8.73 -8.65
C GLN A 98 13.75 8.26 -7.19
N THR A 99 13.47 6.98 -6.99
CA THR A 99 13.36 6.37 -5.66
C THR A 99 14.50 5.40 -5.45
N ILE A 100 15.22 5.56 -4.35
CA ILE A 100 16.32 4.70 -3.94
C ILE A 100 15.87 3.90 -2.73
N ILE A 101 16.02 2.59 -2.79
CA ILE A 101 15.70 1.67 -1.69
C ILE A 101 17.00 1.02 -1.24
N ARG A 102 17.36 1.22 0.03
CA ARG A 102 18.58 0.65 0.63
C ARG A 102 18.26 -0.32 1.75
N SER A 103 19.02 -1.40 1.83
CA SER A 103 18.96 -2.36 2.93
C SER A 103 20.30 -3.08 3.06
N GLY A 104 20.98 -2.91 4.18
CA GLY A 104 22.33 -3.42 4.36
C GLY A 104 23.30 -2.88 3.29
N LYS A 105 23.84 -3.76 2.47
CA LYS A 105 24.74 -3.40 1.36
C LYS A 105 24.05 -3.35 -0.01
N SER A 106 22.73 -3.58 -0.04
CA SER A 106 21.97 -3.61 -1.27
C SER A 106 21.30 -2.27 -1.52
N GLU A 107 21.34 -1.80 -2.78
CA GLU A 107 20.71 -0.58 -3.23
C GLU A 107 19.94 -0.86 -4.52
N PHE A 108 18.71 -0.35 -4.62
CA PHE A 108 17.82 -0.48 -5.76
C PHE A 108 17.32 0.89 -6.18
N HIS A 109 17.26 1.11 -7.49
CA HIS A 109 16.77 2.36 -8.09
C HIS A 109 15.49 2.09 -8.87
N LEU A 110 14.45 2.85 -8.56
CA LEU A 110 13.16 2.83 -9.26
C LEU A 110 12.82 4.24 -9.74
N ILE A 111 12.10 4.32 -10.84
CA ILE A 111 11.46 5.57 -11.25
C ILE A 111 10.00 5.46 -10.82
N GLY A 112 9.54 6.43 -10.04
CA GLY A 112 8.16 6.55 -9.62
C GLY A 112 7.32 7.41 -10.57
N SER A 113 6.05 7.57 -10.22
CA SER A 113 5.12 8.50 -10.84
C SER A 113 4.62 9.51 -9.81
N ASP A 114 4.15 10.66 -10.29
CA ASP A 114 3.62 11.70 -9.42
C ASP A 114 2.38 11.19 -8.68
N ALA A 115 2.38 11.30 -7.36
CA ALA A 115 1.27 10.87 -6.52
C ALA A 115 -0.01 11.68 -6.76
N ASN A 116 0.10 12.90 -7.33
CA ASN A 116 -1.05 13.72 -7.69
C ASN A 116 -1.83 13.16 -8.88
N GLU A 117 -1.22 12.34 -9.72
CA GLU A 117 -1.89 11.67 -10.83
C GLU A 117 -2.67 10.42 -10.38
N TYR A 118 -2.45 9.95 -9.13
CA TYR A 118 -3.18 8.79 -8.60
C TYR A 118 -4.61 9.19 -8.25
N PRO A 119 -5.64 8.42 -8.67
CA PRO A 119 -7.02 8.74 -8.39
C PRO A 119 -7.27 8.96 -6.89
N GLN A 120 -7.91 10.08 -6.57
CA GLN A 120 -8.28 10.37 -5.20
C GLN A 120 -9.48 9.51 -4.80
N LEU A 121 -9.43 8.97 -3.58
CA LEU A 121 -10.59 8.31 -3.00
C LEU A 121 -11.69 9.33 -2.74
N PRO A 122 -12.94 9.00 -3.06
CA PRO A 122 -14.05 9.85 -2.66
C PRO A 122 -14.08 9.97 -1.13
N GLU A 123 -14.29 11.17 -0.62
CA GLU A 123 -14.54 11.37 0.79
C GLU A 123 -15.87 10.72 1.16
N ILE A 124 -15.83 9.74 2.06
CA ILE A 124 -17.02 9.11 2.60
C ILE A 124 -17.54 10.03 3.71
N ALA A 125 -18.66 10.71 3.45
CA ALA A 125 -19.36 11.45 4.50
C ALA A 125 -19.82 10.46 5.58
N ASN A 126 -19.33 10.62 6.80
CA ASN A 126 -19.60 9.73 7.95
C ASN A 126 -21.02 9.91 8.52
N ASN A 127 -22.04 9.85 7.67
CA ASN A 127 -23.41 10.14 8.12
C ASN A 127 -24.14 8.91 8.70
N GLU A 128 -23.74 7.69 8.32
CA GLU A 128 -24.33 6.47 8.84
C GLU A 128 -23.27 5.41 9.03
N GLN A 129 -23.06 4.95 10.24
CA GLN A 129 -22.12 3.89 10.58
C GLN A 129 -22.87 2.76 11.28
N PHE A 130 -22.57 1.53 10.88
CA PHE A 130 -22.95 0.34 11.63
C PHE A 130 -21.70 -0.48 11.94
N SER A 131 -21.71 -1.18 13.05
CA SER A 131 -20.62 -2.04 13.49
C SER A 131 -21.10 -3.48 13.52
N ILE A 132 -20.31 -4.37 12.94
CA ILE A 132 -20.58 -5.81 12.93
C ILE A 132 -19.30 -6.56 13.34
N PRO A 133 -19.40 -7.60 14.19
CA PRO A 133 -18.25 -8.44 14.53
C PRO A 133 -17.66 -9.08 13.27
N SER A 134 -16.34 -9.05 13.13
CA SER A 134 -15.66 -9.54 11.92
C SER A 134 -15.91 -11.03 11.65
N ASP A 135 -16.03 -11.85 12.70
CA ASP A 135 -16.29 -13.28 12.55
C ASP A 135 -17.71 -13.55 12.05
N LEU A 136 -18.69 -12.76 12.49
CA LEU A 136 -20.05 -12.82 11.97
C LEU A 136 -20.09 -12.44 10.50
N LEU A 137 -19.44 -11.32 10.12
CA LEU A 137 -19.37 -10.89 8.73
C LEU A 137 -18.72 -11.97 7.82
N LYS A 138 -17.60 -12.54 8.25
CA LYS A 138 -16.93 -13.65 7.53
C LYS A 138 -17.86 -14.85 7.34
N THR A 139 -18.64 -15.21 8.36
CA THR A 139 -19.58 -16.33 8.30
C THR A 139 -20.68 -16.05 7.28
N VAL A 140 -21.32 -14.88 7.35
CA VAL A 140 -22.39 -14.49 6.41
C VAL A 140 -21.89 -14.46 4.97
N ILE A 141 -20.69 -13.88 4.72
CA ILE A 141 -20.07 -13.88 3.39
C ILE A 141 -19.84 -15.30 2.90
N ARG A 142 -19.31 -16.21 3.74
CA ARG A 142 -19.04 -17.59 3.37
C ARG A 142 -20.32 -18.35 3.01
N GLU A 143 -21.42 -18.09 3.70
CA GLU A 143 -22.72 -18.73 3.48
C GLU A 143 -23.43 -18.20 2.23
N THR A 144 -22.99 -17.09 1.65
CA THR A 144 -23.66 -16.45 0.51
C THR A 144 -22.82 -16.41 -0.77
N VAL A 145 -21.49 -16.42 -0.66
CA VAL A 145 -20.55 -16.23 -1.78
C VAL A 145 -20.67 -17.29 -2.88
N PHE A 146 -21.13 -18.51 -2.53
CA PHE A 146 -21.32 -19.57 -3.53
C PHE A 146 -22.41 -19.29 -4.55
N ALA A 147 -23.35 -18.38 -4.23
CA ALA A 147 -24.43 -17.97 -5.12
C ALA A 147 -24.06 -16.78 -6.05
N VAL A 148 -22.83 -16.23 -5.87
CA VAL A 148 -22.35 -15.12 -6.69
C VAL A 148 -21.87 -15.65 -8.04
N SER A 149 -22.36 -15.08 -9.14
CA SER A 149 -21.86 -15.41 -10.49
C SER A 149 -20.40 -14.98 -10.63
N THR A 150 -19.57 -15.86 -11.17
CA THR A 150 -18.16 -15.60 -11.53
C THR A 150 -17.98 -15.31 -13.01
N SER A 151 -19.10 -15.23 -13.79
CA SER A 151 -19.01 -14.88 -15.21
C SER A 151 -18.85 -13.36 -15.36
N GLU A 152 -17.70 -12.96 -15.94
CA GLU A 152 -17.46 -11.65 -16.55
C GLU A 152 -18.19 -11.51 -17.87
#